data_cb7130186b645af3ce25b9993f23ff9b
#
_entry.id   cb7130186b645af3ce25b9993f23ff9b
#
_cell.length_a   1.000
_cell.length_b   1.000
_cell.length_c   1.000
_cell.angle_alpha   90.00
_cell.angle_beta   90.00
_cell.angle_gamma   90.00
#
_symmetry.space_group_name_H-M   'P 1'
#
loop_
_entity.id
_entity.type
_entity.pdbx_description
1 polymer ?
#
loop_
_entity_poly.entity_id
_entity_poly.type
_entity_poly.pdbx_seq_one_letter_code
_entity_poly.pdbx_strand_id
1 'polypeptide(L)'
;DFRNGNFIVQPGKGIAAVLDWELAHIGDPMRDLGWLVTRSWRFGVPGKPVGGFGEVDDLFAGYQAVSGEKVDRTTVRFWEIFGSFWWAVGCLSMAASYRDGSEASVERPAIGRRSSECQIDCVNMIIPGWARRPEAVERTLSKTELPRSDELLASVRDFLRNEASSELEGRNQFLARVAANSVDIALREIAYGADAAAWETQALHGLITKRGDVPHMRAALCRAIRLGEIELTRPD
;
A
#
# COMPACT_ATOMS: atom_id res chain seq x y z
N ASP A 1 -7.76 15.47 3.47
CA ASP A 1 -7.75 14.14 2.85
C ASP A 1 -8.39 14.20 1.44
N PHE A 2 -7.79 15.06 0.58
CA PHE A 2 -8.27 15.35 -0.78
C PHE A 2 -7.93 14.19 -1.74
N ARG A 3 -8.79 13.17 -1.83
CA ARG A 3 -8.55 11.95 -2.61
C ARG A 3 -9.82 11.34 -3.17
N ASN A 4 -9.67 10.45 -4.14
CA ASN A 4 -10.78 9.61 -4.59
C ASN A 4 -11.36 8.80 -3.40
N GLY A 5 -12.67 8.80 -3.29
CA GLY A 5 -13.41 8.27 -2.13
C GLY A 5 -13.95 9.36 -1.21
N ASN A 6 -13.37 10.58 -1.23
CA ASN A 6 -13.85 11.73 -0.48
C ASN A 6 -14.49 12.81 -1.35
N PHE A 7 -14.89 12.46 -2.58
CA PHE A 7 -15.60 13.33 -3.51
C PHE A 7 -17.03 12.84 -3.74
N ILE A 8 -17.99 13.77 -3.68
CA ILE A 8 -19.32 13.57 -4.26
C ILE A 8 -19.28 14.12 -5.68
N VAL A 9 -19.47 13.24 -6.65
CA VAL A 9 -19.45 13.60 -8.07
C VAL A 9 -20.87 13.64 -8.60
N GLN A 10 -21.24 14.75 -9.27
CA GLN A 10 -22.51 14.89 -9.97
C GLN A 10 -22.28 14.72 -11.47
N PRO A 11 -22.92 13.73 -12.13
CA PRO A 11 -22.79 13.53 -13.57
C PRO A 11 -23.03 14.82 -14.36
N GLY A 12 -22.10 15.16 -15.26
CA GLY A 12 -22.16 16.36 -16.09
C GLY A 12 -21.82 17.69 -15.41
N LYS A 13 -21.61 17.70 -14.08
CA LYS A 13 -21.26 18.93 -13.34
C LYS A 13 -19.89 18.84 -12.61
N GLY A 14 -19.32 17.64 -12.48
CA GLY A 14 -18.06 17.45 -11.81
C GLY A 14 -18.19 17.20 -10.30
N ILE A 15 -17.21 17.64 -9.50
CA ILE A 15 -17.19 17.48 -8.05
C ILE A 15 -18.23 18.43 -7.42
N ALA A 16 -19.25 17.86 -6.77
CA ALA A 16 -20.30 18.60 -6.08
C ALA A 16 -19.93 18.91 -4.62
N ALA A 17 -19.16 18.05 -3.97
CA ALA A 17 -18.66 18.27 -2.62
C ALA A 17 -17.36 17.47 -2.37
N VAL A 18 -16.56 17.98 -1.44
CA VAL A 18 -15.41 17.30 -0.85
C VAL A 18 -15.76 16.97 0.60
N LEU A 19 -15.50 15.75 1.01
CA LEU A 19 -15.77 15.21 2.33
C LEU A 19 -14.49 15.05 3.15
N ASP A 20 -14.65 14.71 4.42
CA ASP A 20 -13.56 14.27 5.31
C ASP A 20 -12.52 15.36 5.58
N TRP A 21 -12.99 16.47 6.13
CA TRP A 21 -12.17 17.66 6.40
C TRP A 21 -11.41 17.62 7.74
N GLU A 22 -11.46 16.51 8.46
CA GLU A 22 -10.86 16.40 9.81
C GLU A 22 -9.34 16.61 9.82
N LEU A 23 -8.66 16.38 8.69
CA LEU A 23 -7.22 16.60 8.51
C LEU A 23 -6.89 17.94 7.84
N ALA A 24 -7.89 18.81 7.62
CA ALA A 24 -7.66 20.09 6.97
C ALA A 24 -6.74 20.99 7.80
N HIS A 25 -5.78 21.64 7.13
CA HIS A 25 -4.83 22.54 7.75
C HIS A 25 -4.33 23.57 6.74
N ILE A 26 -3.72 24.66 7.24
CA ILE A 26 -3.04 25.63 6.39
C ILE A 26 -1.66 25.08 6.04
N GLY A 27 -1.37 24.98 4.74
CA GLY A 27 -0.11 24.41 4.26
C GLY A 27 0.13 24.65 2.77
N ASP A 28 1.07 23.91 2.21
CA ASP A 28 1.41 23.96 0.79
C ASP A 28 0.27 23.33 -0.06
N PRO A 29 -0.34 24.08 -0.98
CA PRO A 29 -1.40 23.54 -1.84
C PRO A 29 -0.94 22.38 -2.74
N MET A 30 0.36 22.28 -3.05
CA MET A 30 0.90 21.16 -3.83
C MET A 30 0.76 19.82 -3.10
N ARG A 31 0.54 19.85 -1.78
CA ARG A 31 0.28 18.66 -0.98
C ARG A 31 -1.01 17.96 -1.39
N ASP A 32 -2.09 18.69 -1.63
CA ASP A 32 -3.35 18.09 -2.08
C ASP A 32 -3.23 17.45 -3.46
N LEU A 33 -2.47 18.10 -4.37
CA LEU A 33 -2.18 17.52 -5.68
C LEU A 33 -1.33 16.25 -5.55
N GLY A 34 -0.29 16.27 -4.72
CA GLY A 34 0.56 15.11 -4.44
C GLY A 34 -0.21 13.97 -3.77
N TRP A 35 -1.11 14.31 -2.84
CA TRP A 35 -1.97 13.34 -2.18
C TRP A 35 -2.90 12.64 -3.15
N LEU A 36 -3.56 13.39 -4.03
CA LEU A 36 -4.50 12.84 -5.02
C LEU A 36 -3.82 11.90 -6.02
N VAL A 37 -2.54 12.12 -6.37
CA VAL A 37 -1.79 11.25 -7.28
C VAL A 37 -1.10 10.07 -6.59
N THR A 38 -1.12 10.00 -5.26
CA THR A 38 -0.57 8.89 -4.48
C THR A 38 -1.18 7.56 -4.93
N ARG A 39 -0.35 6.53 -5.09
CA ARG A 39 -0.76 5.22 -5.64
C ARG A 39 -1.89 4.55 -4.88
N SER A 40 -1.90 4.72 -3.56
CA SER A 40 -2.92 4.13 -2.68
C SER A 40 -4.35 4.52 -3.06
N TRP A 41 -4.55 5.67 -3.73
CA TRP A 41 -5.86 6.20 -4.08
C TRP A 41 -6.30 5.88 -5.51
N ARG A 42 -5.54 5.06 -6.24
CA ARG A 42 -5.87 4.65 -7.61
C ARG A 42 -6.82 3.45 -7.68
N PHE A 43 -7.12 2.80 -6.56
CA PHE A 43 -8.09 1.71 -6.40
C PHE A 43 -8.03 0.65 -7.50
N GLY A 44 -6.82 0.18 -7.84
CA GLY A 44 -6.61 -0.87 -8.83
C GLY A 44 -6.58 -0.39 -10.29
N VAL A 45 -6.56 0.93 -10.55
CA VAL A 45 -6.44 1.50 -11.90
C VAL A 45 -5.07 2.19 -12.07
N PRO A 46 -3.98 1.44 -12.25
CA PRO A 46 -2.62 1.99 -12.26
C PRO A 46 -2.35 2.94 -13.43
N GLY A 47 -3.04 2.77 -14.55
CA GLY A 47 -2.93 3.60 -15.75
C GLY A 47 -3.56 4.99 -15.65
N LYS A 48 -4.26 5.30 -14.54
CA LYS A 48 -4.86 6.60 -14.25
C LYS A 48 -4.28 7.16 -12.96
N PRO A 49 -3.19 7.94 -13.04
CA PRO A 49 -2.44 8.36 -11.85
C PRO A 49 -3.23 9.29 -10.92
N VAL A 50 -4.16 10.07 -11.41
CA VAL A 50 -5.01 10.94 -10.59
C VAL A 50 -6.20 10.15 -10.06
N GLY A 51 -6.08 9.66 -8.84
CA GLY A 51 -7.15 8.98 -8.11
C GLY A 51 -7.77 7.76 -8.81
N GLY A 52 -7.11 7.21 -9.82
CA GLY A 52 -7.63 6.10 -10.65
C GLY A 52 -8.60 6.52 -11.75
N PHE A 53 -8.78 7.84 -12.01
CA PHE A 53 -9.75 8.33 -13.00
C PHE A 53 -9.18 9.37 -13.98
N GLY A 54 -8.07 10.07 -13.67
CA GLY A 54 -7.58 11.21 -14.45
C GLY A 54 -6.09 11.15 -14.77
N GLU A 55 -5.66 12.12 -15.60
CA GLU A 55 -4.28 12.33 -16.01
C GLU A 55 -3.64 13.48 -15.24
N VAL A 56 -2.33 13.40 -14.98
CA VAL A 56 -1.61 14.41 -14.18
C VAL A 56 -1.59 15.77 -14.88
N ASP A 57 -1.44 15.79 -16.20
CA ASP A 57 -1.39 17.05 -16.96
C ASP A 57 -2.75 17.78 -16.93
N ASP A 58 -3.85 17.05 -16.98
CA ASP A 58 -5.20 17.61 -16.86
C ASP A 58 -5.44 18.19 -15.47
N LEU A 59 -5.02 17.47 -14.42
CA LEU A 59 -5.09 17.96 -13.04
C LEU A 59 -4.33 19.28 -12.87
N PHE A 60 -3.10 19.34 -13.36
CA PHE A 60 -2.25 20.52 -13.23
C PHE A 60 -2.77 21.69 -14.06
N ALA A 61 -3.24 21.43 -15.27
CA ALA A 61 -3.84 22.46 -16.13
C ALA A 61 -5.11 23.02 -15.46
N GLY A 62 -5.99 22.16 -14.93
CA GLY A 62 -7.20 22.57 -14.24
C GLY A 62 -6.90 23.41 -12.98
N TYR A 63 -5.94 22.97 -12.17
CA TYR A 63 -5.51 23.72 -10.97
C TYR A 63 -4.99 25.11 -11.34
N GLN A 64 -4.05 25.18 -12.31
CA GLN A 64 -3.47 26.46 -12.77
C GLN A 64 -4.52 27.41 -13.37
N ALA A 65 -5.47 26.88 -14.12
CA ALA A 65 -6.54 27.69 -14.74
C ALA A 65 -7.43 28.39 -13.70
N VAL A 66 -7.63 27.78 -12.54
CA VAL A 66 -8.51 28.30 -11.49
C VAL A 66 -7.74 29.12 -10.46
N SER A 67 -6.57 28.64 -10.02
CA SER A 67 -5.77 29.31 -8.98
C SER A 67 -4.94 30.47 -9.52
N GLY A 68 -4.59 30.46 -10.79
CA GLY A 68 -3.59 31.36 -11.38
C GLY A 68 -2.13 31.01 -10.99
N GLU A 69 -1.92 30.03 -10.12
CA GLU A 69 -0.62 29.64 -9.62
C GLU A 69 -0.02 28.51 -10.49
N LYS A 70 1.27 28.63 -10.75
CA LYS A 70 1.98 27.60 -11.51
C LYS A 70 2.26 26.38 -10.62
N VAL A 71 1.93 25.18 -11.11
CA VAL A 71 2.25 23.93 -10.42
C VAL A 71 3.74 23.62 -10.55
N ASP A 72 4.41 23.47 -9.41
CA ASP A 72 5.75 22.91 -9.36
C ASP A 72 5.69 21.38 -9.25
N ARG A 73 6.02 20.70 -10.35
CA ARG A 73 6.02 19.22 -10.44
C ARG A 73 6.96 18.56 -9.44
N THR A 74 8.08 19.21 -9.11
CA THR A 74 9.05 18.68 -8.14
C THR A 74 8.45 18.67 -6.74
N THR A 75 7.79 19.76 -6.36
CA THR A 75 7.08 19.86 -5.07
C THR A 75 5.91 18.88 -5.00
N VAL A 76 5.12 18.74 -6.08
CA VAL A 76 4.04 17.71 -6.12
C VAL A 76 4.64 16.31 -5.96
N ARG A 77 5.76 16.01 -6.60
CA ARG A 77 6.44 14.71 -6.46
C ARG A 77 6.91 14.46 -5.03
N PHE A 78 7.45 15.46 -4.37
CA PHE A 78 7.80 15.37 -2.95
C PHE A 78 6.57 15.01 -2.12
N TRP A 79 5.44 15.67 -2.35
CA TRP A 79 4.21 15.42 -1.61
C TRP A 79 3.56 14.07 -1.94
N GLU A 80 3.73 13.54 -3.15
CA GLU A 80 3.33 12.16 -3.51
C GLU A 80 4.11 11.13 -2.67
N ILE A 81 5.44 11.30 -2.56
CA ILE A 81 6.30 10.44 -1.76
C ILE A 81 5.94 10.55 -0.27
N PHE A 82 5.81 11.79 0.22
CA PHE A 82 5.42 12.04 1.61
C PHE A 82 4.04 11.46 1.92
N GLY A 83 3.09 11.57 1.01
CA GLY A 83 1.75 10.99 1.13
C GLY A 83 1.80 9.46 1.25
N SER A 84 2.60 8.79 0.42
CA SER A 84 2.82 7.35 0.53
C SER A 84 3.44 6.97 1.88
N PHE A 85 4.44 7.70 2.33
CA PHE A 85 5.07 7.49 3.65
C PHE A 85 4.08 7.72 4.79
N TRP A 86 3.34 8.81 4.75
CA TRP A 86 2.33 9.15 5.77
C TRP A 86 1.26 8.06 5.87
N TRP A 87 0.78 7.55 4.74
CA TRP A 87 -0.20 6.47 4.71
C TRP A 87 0.40 5.14 5.18
N ALA A 88 1.68 4.87 4.91
CA ALA A 88 2.36 3.70 5.49
C ALA A 88 2.29 3.69 7.02
N VAL A 89 2.51 4.85 7.65
CA VAL A 89 2.38 5.02 9.12
C VAL A 89 0.92 4.89 9.56
N GLY A 90 -0.03 5.50 8.84
CA GLY A 90 -1.46 5.39 9.10
C GLY A 90 -1.95 3.93 9.07
N CYS A 91 -1.47 3.13 8.12
CA CYS A 91 -1.77 1.70 8.04
C CYS A 91 -1.34 0.93 9.31
N LEU A 92 -0.19 1.29 9.90
CA LEU A 92 0.26 0.66 11.15
C LEU A 92 -0.64 1.01 12.34
N SER A 93 -1.14 2.24 12.40
CA SER A 93 -2.11 2.67 13.43
C SER A 93 -3.43 1.90 13.29
N MET A 94 -3.90 1.66 12.05
CA MET A 94 -5.08 0.82 11.79
C MET A 94 -4.88 -0.62 12.29
N ALA A 95 -3.70 -1.20 12.06
CA ALA A 95 -3.38 -2.53 12.60
C ALA A 95 -3.31 -2.54 14.14
N ALA A 96 -2.84 -1.45 14.76
CA ALA A 96 -2.79 -1.33 16.21
C ALA A 96 -4.19 -1.31 16.83
N SER A 97 -5.15 -0.53 16.30
CA SER A 97 -6.52 -0.47 16.78
C SER A 97 -7.28 -1.81 16.69
N TYR A 98 -6.90 -2.66 15.73
CA TYR A 98 -7.40 -4.04 15.70
C TYR A 98 -6.79 -4.91 16.81
N ARG A 99 -5.47 -4.80 17.06
CA ARG A 99 -4.77 -5.62 18.05
C ARG A 99 -5.14 -5.30 19.49
N ASP A 100 -5.42 -4.03 19.79
CA ASP A 100 -5.85 -3.59 21.12
C ASP A 100 -7.35 -3.75 21.36
N GLY A 101 -8.10 -4.17 20.32
CA GLY A 101 -9.53 -4.45 20.40
C GLY A 101 -10.43 -3.22 20.32
N SER A 102 -9.87 -2.02 20.10
CA SER A 102 -10.65 -0.79 19.97
C SER A 102 -11.50 -0.76 18.70
N GLU A 103 -11.07 -1.47 17.65
CA GLU A 103 -11.82 -1.62 16.40
C GLU A 103 -11.76 -3.05 15.85
N ALA A 104 -12.75 -3.86 16.15
CA ALA A 104 -12.90 -5.23 15.68
C ALA A 104 -13.53 -5.26 14.27
N SER A 105 -12.74 -5.01 13.25
CA SER A 105 -13.18 -5.01 11.85
C SER A 105 -12.16 -5.76 10.99
N VAL A 106 -12.63 -6.50 9.96
CA VAL A 106 -11.77 -7.16 8.98
C VAL A 106 -10.97 -6.15 8.13
N GLU A 107 -11.42 -4.90 8.05
CA GLU A 107 -10.74 -3.83 7.30
C GLU A 107 -9.40 -3.45 7.96
N ARG A 108 -9.37 -3.34 9.29
CA ARG A 108 -8.21 -2.81 10.02
C ARG A 108 -6.93 -3.62 9.79
N PRO A 109 -6.90 -4.94 9.97
CA PRO A 109 -5.70 -5.73 9.66
C PRO A 109 -5.39 -5.77 8.17
N ALA A 110 -6.40 -5.75 7.28
CA ALA A 110 -6.18 -5.67 5.84
C ALA A 110 -5.50 -4.35 5.44
N ILE A 111 -5.96 -3.21 5.99
CA ILE A 111 -5.32 -1.90 5.80
C ILE A 111 -3.91 -1.92 6.39
N GLY A 112 -3.71 -2.51 7.56
CA GLY A 112 -2.39 -2.63 8.19
C GLY A 112 -1.34 -3.28 7.29
N ARG A 113 -1.72 -4.27 6.49
CA ARG A 113 -0.83 -4.94 5.52
C ARG A 113 -0.42 -4.02 4.35
N ARG A 114 -1.19 -3.00 4.05
CA ARG A 114 -0.87 -2.03 2.99
C ARG A 114 0.33 -1.14 3.33
N SER A 115 0.77 -1.10 4.58
CA SER A 115 1.98 -0.38 4.95
C SER A 115 3.19 -0.80 4.10
N SER A 116 3.35 -2.10 3.81
CA SER A 116 4.45 -2.59 2.96
C SER A 116 4.32 -2.16 1.49
N GLU A 117 3.10 -2.04 0.96
CA GLU A 117 2.86 -1.49 -0.38
C GLU A 117 3.37 -0.05 -0.47
N CYS A 118 3.01 0.78 0.52
CA CYS A 118 3.40 2.18 0.58
C CYS A 118 4.93 2.34 0.75
N GLN A 119 5.58 1.46 1.52
CA GLN A 119 7.04 1.45 1.66
C GLN A 119 7.72 1.16 0.32
N ILE A 120 7.25 0.16 -0.43
CA ILE A 120 7.76 -0.16 -1.78
C ILE A 120 7.51 1.00 -2.73
N ASP A 121 6.35 1.65 -2.66
CA ASP A 121 6.06 2.84 -3.48
C ASP A 121 7.05 3.97 -3.18
N CYS A 122 7.34 4.27 -1.92
CA CYS A 122 8.36 5.25 -1.54
C CYS A 122 9.74 4.89 -2.12
N VAL A 123 10.19 3.65 -1.93
CA VAL A 123 11.49 3.20 -2.45
C VAL A 123 11.56 3.32 -3.98
N ASN A 124 10.52 2.89 -4.69
CA ASN A 124 10.47 2.98 -6.16
C ASN A 124 10.42 4.43 -6.68
N MET A 125 9.92 5.36 -5.87
CA MET A 125 9.88 6.78 -6.20
C MET A 125 11.19 7.50 -5.91
N ILE A 126 11.93 7.08 -4.89
CA ILE A 126 13.19 7.71 -4.45
C ILE A 126 14.39 7.12 -5.18
N ILE A 127 14.40 5.78 -5.33
CA ILE A 127 15.53 5.05 -5.93
C ILE A 127 15.11 4.56 -7.32
N PRO A 128 15.66 5.12 -8.40
CA PRO A 128 15.31 4.70 -9.75
C PRO A 128 15.77 3.27 -10.05
N GLY A 129 15.03 2.59 -10.94
CA GLY A 129 15.31 1.23 -11.37
C GLY A 129 14.31 0.20 -10.84
N TRP A 130 14.52 -1.08 -11.17
CA TRP A 130 13.64 -2.17 -10.77
C TRP A 130 14.19 -2.89 -9.54
N ALA A 131 13.32 -3.22 -8.58
CA ALA A 131 13.70 -4.10 -7.48
C ALA A 131 14.02 -5.50 -8.02
N ARG A 132 15.13 -6.09 -7.58
CA ARG A 132 15.39 -7.52 -7.82
C ARG A 132 14.33 -8.35 -7.08
N ARG A 133 13.72 -9.28 -7.80
CA ARG A 133 12.82 -10.26 -7.20
C ARG A 133 13.61 -11.54 -6.97
N PRO A 134 13.44 -12.21 -5.81
CA PRO A 134 13.97 -13.56 -5.65
C PRO A 134 13.31 -14.47 -6.69
N GLU A 135 14.07 -15.43 -7.20
CA GLU A 135 13.51 -16.49 -8.05
C GLU A 135 12.48 -17.29 -7.24
N ALA A 136 11.35 -17.57 -7.86
CA ALA A 136 10.33 -18.41 -7.24
C ALA A 136 10.88 -19.85 -7.13
N VAL A 137 10.96 -20.37 -5.92
CA VAL A 137 11.31 -21.78 -5.70
C VAL A 137 10.00 -22.59 -5.71
N GLU A 138 9.94 -23.58 -6.58
CA GLU A 138 8.81 -24.49 -6.62
C GLU A 138 8.84 -25.37 -5.36
N ARG A 139 7.81 -25.23 -4.51
CA ARG A 139 7.71 -26.00 -3.29
C ARG A 139 6.87 -27.23 -3.48
N THR A 140 7.39 -28.37 -3.07
CA THR A 140 6.59 -29.57 -2.82
C THR A 140 5.83 -29.38 -1.52
N LEU A 141 4.55 -29.02 -1.60
CA LEU A 141 3.68 -28.92 -0.44
C LEU A 141 3.48 -30.30 0.19
N SER A 142 3.43 -30.34 1.54
CA SER A 142 3.20 -31.58 2.29
C SER A 142 1.89 -32.27 1.81
N LYS A 143 1.96 -33.57 1.61
CA LYS A 143 0.80 -34.41 1.23
C LYS A 143 0.22 -35.15 2.44
N THR A 144 0.67 -34.85 3.65
CA THR A 144 0.31 -35.62 4.85
C THR A 144 -1.00 -35.24 5.49
N GLU A 145 -1.46 -34.01 5.27
CA GLU A 145 -2.78 -33.55 5.77
C GLU A 145 -3.63 -33.08 4.58
N LEU A 146 -4.75 -33.73 4.35
CA LEU A 146 -5.69 -33.42 3.28
C LEU A 146 -7.10 -33.24 3.88
N PRO A 147 -7.82 -32.16 3.52
CA PRO A 147 -7.33 -31.03 2.72
C PRO A 147 -6.29 -30.18 3.46
N ARG A 148 -5.34 -29.59 2.72
CA ARG A 148 -4.31 -28.74 3.27
C ARG A 148 -4.88 -27.38 3.70
N SER A 149 -4.15 -26.65 4.55
CA SER A 149 -4.57 -25.32 5.04
C SER A 149 -4.79 -24.31 3.92
N ASP A 150 -3.96 -24.35 2.87
CA ASP A 150 -4.13 -23.48 1.71
C ASP A 150 -5.38 -23.82 0.88
N GLU A 151 -5.75 -25.11 0.78
CA GLU A 151 -6.98 -25.55 0.11
C GLU A 151 -8.23 -25.10 0.90
N LEU A 152 -8.21 -25.22 2.22
CA LEU A 152 -9.29 -24.74 3.09
C LEU A 152 -9.46 -23.22 2.98
N LEU A 153 -8.37 -22.48 3.04
CA LEU A 153 -8.40 -21.00 2.91
C LEU A 153 -8.86 -20.59 1.49
N ALA A 154 -8.42 -21.31 0.45
CA ALA A 154 -8.86 -21.04 -0.92
C ALA A 154 -10.38 -21.20 -1.06
N SER A 155 -10.96 -22.27 -0.48
CA SER A 155 -12.42 -22.48 -0.52
C SER A 155 -13.20 -21.37 0.19
N VAL A 156 -12.71 -20.89 1.35
CA VAL A 156 -13.32 -19.77 2.08
C VAL A 156 -13.24 -18.47 1.26
N ARG A 157 -12.08 -18.19 0.66
CA ARG A 157 -11.91 -17.03 -0.24
C ARG A 157 -12.89 -17.05 -1.40
N ASP A 158 -13.02 -18.21 -2.06
CA ASP A 158 -13.87 -18.37 -3.24
C ASP A 158 -15.35 -18.20 -2.88
N PHE A 159 -15.80 -18.77 -1.76
CA PHE A 159 -17.14 -18.52 -1.22
C PHE A 159 -17.38 -17.03 -0.95
N LEU A 160 -16.47 -16.36 -0.25
CA LEU A 160 -16.60 -14.93 0.06
C LEU A 160 -16.67 -14.07 -1.21
N ARG A 161 -15.88 -14.41 -2.23
CA ARG A 161 -15.75 -13.64 -3.47
C ARG A 161 -16.88 -13.86 -4.44
N ASN A 162 -17.28 -15.11 -4.63
CA ASN A 162 -18.18 -15.51 -5.71
C ASN A 162 -19.64 -15.66 -5.25
N GLU A 163 -19.86 -16.03 -3.98
CA GLU A 163 -21.20 -16.27 -3.44
C GLU A 163 -21.61 -15.16 -2.46
N ALA A 164 -20.92 -15.05 -1.31
CA ALA A 164 -21.32 -14.09 -0.29
C ALA A 164 -21.34 -12.64 -0.78
N SER A 165 -20.35 -12.23 -1.60
CA SER A 165 -20.32 -10.84 -2.13
C SER A 165 -21.41 -10.56 -3.15
N SER A 166 -22.02 -11.56 -3.78
CA SER A 166 -23.14 -11.40 -4.72
C SER A 166 -24.50 -11.34 -4.00
N GLU A 167 -24.62 -11.99 -2.85
CA GLU A 167 -25.84 -12.02 -2.04
C GLU A 167 -25.94 -10.85 -1.04
N LEU A 168 -24.83 -10.17 -0.75
CA LEU A 168 -24.76 -9.06 0.19
C LEU A 168 -24.83 -7.72 -0.53
N GLU A 169 -25.28 -6.70 0.19
CA GLU A 169 -25.37 -5.33 -0.31
C GLU A 169 -24.61 -4.33 0.57
N GLY A 170 -24.29 -3.18 0.00
CA GLY A 170 -23.71 -2.03 0.71
C GLY A 170 -22.42 -2.40 1.46
N ARG A 171 -22.37 -2.04 2.75
CA ARG A 171 -21.19 -2.26 3.59
C ARG A 171 -20.83 -3.74 3.74
N ASN A 172 -21.80 -4.64 3.86
CA ASN A 172 -21.51 -6.07 4.05
C ASN A 172 -20.94 -6.69 2.78
N GLN A 173 -21.37 -6.28 1.60
CA GLN A 173 -20.76 -6.68 0.34
C GLN A 173 -19.31 -6.22 0.25
N PHE A 174 -19.02 -4.98 0.65
CA PHE A 174 -17.66 -4.46 0.71
C PHE A 174 -16.80 -5.27 1.69
N LEU A 175 -17.29 -5.55 2.90
CA LEU A 175 -16.57 -6.34 3.91
C LEU A 175 -16.30 -7.78 3.47
N ALA A 176 -17.21 -8.41 2.72
CA ALA A 176 -16.97 -9.74 2.15
C ALA A 176 -15.78 -9.73 1.17
N ARG A 177 -15.66 -8.70 0.32
CA ARG A 177 -14.51 -8.52 -0.57
C ARG A 177 -13.22 -8.26 0.19
N VAL A 178 -13.26 -7.45 1.25
CA VAL A 178 -12.09 -7.22 2.11
C VAL A 178 -11.66 -8.50 2.80
N ALA A 179 -12.61 -9.31 3.29
CA ALA A 179 -12.32 -10.61 3.90
C ALA A 179 -11.67 -11.57 2.89
N ALA A 180 -12.18 -11.66 1.67
CA ALA A 180 -11.57 -12.47 0.61
C ALA A 180 -10.14 -12.02 0.30
N ASN A 181 -9.88 -10.71 0.24
CA ASN A 181 -8.53 -10.18 0.04
C ASN A 181 -7.60 -10.49 1.22
N SER A 182 -8.12 -10.49 2.45
CA SER A 182 -7.34 -10.88 3.64
C SER A 182 -6.92 -12.35 3.58
N VAL A 183 -7.80 -13.22 3.10
CA VAL A 183 -7.48 -14.64 2.87
C VAL A 183 -6.43 -14.79 1.76
N ASP A 184 -6.49 -14.01 0.68
CA ASP A 184 -5.45 -14.00 -0.36
C ASP A 184 -4.08 -13.58 0.19
N ILE A 185 -4.04 -12.65 1.13
CA ILE A 185 -2.78 -12.25 1.80
C ILE A 185 -2.21 -13.44 2.57
N ALA A 186 -3.03 -14.14 3.35
CA ALA A 186 -2.62 -15.33 4.11
C ALA A 186 -2.15 -16.47 3.16
N LEU A 187 -2.86 -16.72 2.08
CA LEU A 187 -2.47 -17.71 1.06
C LEU A 187 -1.11 -17.40 0.44
N ARG A 188 -0.84 -16.14 0.09
CA ARG A 188 0.48 -15.72 -0.40
C ARG A 188 1.58 -15.88 0.64
N GLU A 189 1.28 -15.63 1.91
CA GLU A 189 2.24 -15.83 3.00
C GLU A 189 2.57 -17.31 3.21
N ILE A 190 1.56 -18.19 3.11
CA ILE A 190 1.78 -19.65 3.13
C ILE A 190 2.63 -20.09 1.94
N ALA A 191 2.34 -19.60 0.74
CA ALA A 191 3.03 -20.00 -0.48
C ALA A 191 4.49 -19.49 -0.56
N TYR A 192 4.76 -18.27 -0.13
CA TYR A 192 6.03 -17.57 -0.41
C TYR A 192 6.78 -17.10 0.84
N GLY A 193 6.15 -17.09 2.02
CA GLY A 193 6.67 -16.42 3.21
C GLY A 193 8.02 -16.96 3.67
N ALA A 194 8.21 -18.28 3.64
CA ALA A 194 9.47 -18.86 4.10
C ALA A 194 10.63 -18.62 3.11
N ASP A 195 10.36 -18.61 1.80
CA ASP A 195 11.38 -18.30 0.79
C ASP A 195 11.78 -16.83 0.85
N ALA A 196 10.78 -15.94 1.02
CA ALA A 196 11.04 -14.53 1.23
C ALA A 196 11.89 -14.28 2.50
N ALA A 197 11.60 -14.97 3.60
CA ALA A 197 12.37 -14.87 4.84
C ALA A 197 13.81 -15.38 4.69
N ALA A 198 14.00 -16.50 3.98
CA ALA A 198 15.33 -17.04 3.70
C ALA A 198 16.15 -16.08 2.82
N TRP A 199 15.54 -15.58 1.75
CA TRP A 199 16.19 -14.59 0.87
C TRP A 199 16.52 -13.29 1.61
N GLU A 200 15.62 -12.76 2.43
CA GLU A 200 15.88 -11.57 3.23
C GLU A 200 17.05 -11.78 4.20
N THR A 201 17.09 -12.94 4.88
CA THR A 201 18.19 -13.28 5.78
C THR A 201 19.52 -13.28 5.04
N GLN A 202 19.56 -13.86 3.85
CA GLN A 202 20.75 -13.88 3.01
C GLN A 202 21.17 -12.48 2.56
N ALA A 203 20.21 -11.67 2.12
CA ALA A 203 20.46 -10.29 1.70
C ALA A 203 21.00 -9.44 2.86
N LEU A 204 20.40 -9.54 4.04
CA LEU A 204 20.90 -8.86 5.26
C LEU A 204 22.32 -9.30 5.63
N HIS A 205 22.64 -10.58 5.50
CA HIS A 205 23.99 -11.07 5.73
C HIS A 205 25.03 -10.53 4.74
N GLY A 206 24.63 -10.17 3.53
CA GLY A 206 25.49 -9.51 2.54
C GLY A 206 25.73 -8.03 2.81
N LEU A 207 24.75 -7.36 3.42
CA LEU A 207 24.76 -5.90 3.62
C LEU A 207 25.37 -5.46 4.95
N ILE A 208 25.25 -6.27 6.00
CA ILE A 208 25.71 -5.91 7.35
C ILE A 208 26.58 -6.99 7.97
N THR A 209 27.56 -6.57 8.76
CA THR A 209 28.48 -7.49 9.48
C THR A 209 27.85 -8.08 10.74
N LYS A 210 26.90 -7.36 11.35
CA LYS A 210 26.21 -7.77 12.56
C LYS A 210 25.31 -8.98 12.29
N ARG A 211 25.47 -10.06 13.05
CA ARG A 211 24.67 -11.27 12.98
C ARG A 211 23.60 -11.26 14.07
N GLY A 212 22.49 -11.94 13.84
CA GLY A 212 21.37 -12.04 14.78
C GLY A 212 20.10 -12.50 14.08
N ASP A 213 18.96 -12.39 14.74
CA ASP A 213 17.66 -12.61 14.11
C ASP A 213 17.32 -11.47 13.12
N VAL A 214 16.37 -11.72 12.24
CA VAL A 214 15.97 -10.75 11.19
C VAL A 214 15.57 -9.39 11.76
N PRO A 215 14.77 -9.25 12.84
CA PRO A 215 14.47 -7.96 13.44
C PRO A 215 15.70 -7.16 13.87
N HIS A 216 16.67 -7.80 14.53
CA HIS A 216 17.92 -7.14 14.94
C HIS A 216 18.77 -6.72 13.74
N MET A 217 18.85 -7.57 12.71
CA MET A 217 19.56 -7.24 11.48
C MET A 217 18.92 -6.09 10.71
N ARG A 218 17.59 -6.05 10.61
CA ARG A 218 16.85 -4.91 10.03
C ARG A 218 17.14 -3.62 10.78
N ALA A 219 17.12 -3.63 12.12
CA ALA A 219 17.44 -2.47 12.93
C ALA A 219 18.88 -1.98 12.74
N ALA A 220 19.83 -2.92 12.56
CA ALA A 220 21.22 -2.59 12.27
C ALA A 220 21.37 -1.96 10.87
N LEU A 221 20.72 -2.51 9.85
CA LEU A 221 20.68 -1.93 8.50
C LEU A 221 20.09 -0.52 8.51
N CYS A 222 18.93 -0.31 9.15
CA CYS A 222 18.33 1.01 9.28
C CYS A 222 19.26 2.03 9.94
N ARG A 223 20.06 1.59 10.90
CA ARG A 223 21.04 2.47 11.58
C ARG A 223 22.20 2.81 10.64
N ALA A 224 22.75 1.83 9.93
CA ALA A 224 23.83 2.03 8.98
C ALA A 224 23.43 2.99 7.84
N ILE A 225 22.22 2.87 7.32
CA ILE A 225 21.65 3.80 6.33
C ILE A 225 21.56 5.23 6.91
N ARG A 226 21.04 5.40 8.14
CA ARG A 226 20.92 6.72 8.78
C ARG A 226 22.25 7.39 9.05
N LEU A 227 23.30 6.60 9.28
CA LEU A 227 24.65 7.10 9.50
C LEU A 227 25.45 7.34 8.21
N GLY A 228 24.86 7.02 7.05
CA GLY A 228 25.55 7.10 5.76
C GLY A 228 26.64 6.05 5.56
N GLU A 229 26.63 4.98 6.34
CA GLU A 229 27.58 3.87 6.23
C GLU A 229 27.24 2.94 5.04
N ILE A 230 25.98 3.01 4.58
CA ILE A 230 25.47 2.28 3.41
C ILE A 230 24.76 3.29 2.53
N GLU A 231 25.20 3.40 1.29
CA GLU A 231 24.56 4.23 0.28
C GLU A 231 23.33 3.53 -0.31
N LEU A 232 22.26 4.31 -0.54
CA LEU A 232 21.05 3.83 -1.20
C LEU A 232 21.23 3.90 -2.72
N THR A 233 22.13 3.09 -3.25
CA THR A 233 22.31 2.91 -4.69
C THR A 233 21.71 1.58 -5.11
N ARG A 234 21.10 1.52 -6.29
CA ARG A 234 20.74 0.22 -6.87
C ARG A 234 21.99 -0.37 -7.52
N PRO A 235 22.29 -1.65 -7.24
CA PRO A 235 23.35 -2.32 -7.99
C PRO A 235 22.93 -2.41 -9.45
N ASP A 236 23.87 -2.16 -10.34
CA ASP A 236 23.76 -2.36 -11.80
C ASP A 236 23.51 -3.84 -12.13
#